data_b73ed10953388346f096438e63c561ae
#
_entry.id   b73ed10953388346f096438e63c561ae
#
_cell.length_a   1.000
_cell.length_b   1.000
_cell.length_c   1.000
_cell.angle_alpha   90.00
_cell.angle_beta   90.00
_cell.angle_gamma   90.00
#
_symmetry.space_group_name_H-M   'P 1'
#
loop_
_entity.id
_entity.type
_entity.pdbx_description
1 polymer ?
#
loop_
_entity_poly.entity_id
_entity_poly.type
_entity_poly.pdbx_seq_one_letter_code
_entity_poly.pdbx_strand_id
1 'polypeptide(L)'
;MKEKWHNAPNTLKKQIYKRLGVGVLFCLLGIIMWAVSKDIIFALPCFIGMIYFALNGLQVLMSTLFGRYVVLSGECESIEQTRILKRMKSVYLRTEYGTVKIAIRRNMRRLQIGSQLRCFISVKASVYQYDGVQVVSDYYALDFIE
;
A
#
# COMPACT_ATOMS: atom_id res chain seq x y z
N MET A 1 -12.14 -10.22 -17.65
CA MET A 1 -10.93 -9.95 -16.85
C MET A 1 -10.10 -8.79 -17.42
N LYS A 2 -9.83 -8.75 -18.73
CA LYS A 2 -9.03 -7.67 -19.36
C LYS A 2 -9.62 -6.28 -19.17
N GLU A 3 -10.93 -6.10 -19.34
CA GLU A 3 -11.60 -4.79 -19.16
C GLU A 3 -11.52 -4.27 -17.72
N LYS A 4 -11.70 -5.13 -16.72
CA LYS A 4 -11.58 -4.74 -15.31
C LYS A 4 -10.16 -4.31 -14.93
N TRP A 5 -9.15 -4.94 -15.53
CA TRP A 5 -7.76 -4.54 -15.40
C TRP A 5 -7.49 -3.19 -16.07
N HIS A 6 -8.06 -2.97 -17.26
CA HIS A 6 -7.86 -1.71 -17.99
C HIS A 6 -8.41 -0.51 -17.20
N ASN A 7 -9.57 -0.68 -16.57
CA ASN A 7 -10.25 0.34 -15.78
C ASN A 7 -9.71 0.48 -14.33
N ALA A 8 -8.75 -0.37 -13.94
CA ALA A 8 -8.17 -0.28 -12.60
C ALA A 8 -7.31 0.98 -12.44
N PRO A 9 -7.35 1.66 -11.28
CA PRO A 9 -6.55 2.85 -11.00
C PRO A 9 -5.04 2.58 -11.20
N ASN A 10 -4.37 3.53 -11.85
CA ASN A 10 -2.93 3.40 -12.18
C ASN A 10 -2.07 3.22 -10.92
N THR A 11 -2.45 3.82 -9.82
CA THR A 11 -1.79 3.68 -8.52
C THR A 11 -1.82 2.24 -7.99
N LEU A 12 -2.94 1.54 -8.12
CA LEU A 12 -3.04 0.12 -7.76
C LEU A 12 -2.18 -0.76 -8.68
N LYS A 13 -2.21 -0.52 -10.00
CA LYS A 13 -1.34 -1.22 -10.97
C LYS A 13 0.12 -1.06 -10.60
N LYS A 14 0.55 0.17 -10.29
CA LYS A 14 1.93 0.48 -9.88
C LYS A 14 2.34 -0.25 -8.61
N GLN A 15 1.44 -0.40 -7.65
CA GLN A 15 1.69 -1.18 -6.43
C GLN A 15 1.85 -2.67 -6.71
N ILE A 16 1.02 -3.25 -7.59
CA ILE A 16 1.09 -4.64 -7.99
C ILE A 16 2.43 -4.92 -8.69
N TYR A 17 2.79 -4.12 -9.70
CA TYR A 17 4.07 -4.26 -10.40
C TYR A 17 5.27 -4.13 -9.46
N LYS A 18 5.22 -3.20 -8.51
CA LYS A 18 6.29 -3.03 -7.53
C LYS A 18 6.46 -4.27 -6.66
N ARG A 19 5.37 -4.85 -6.14
CA ARG A 19 5.43 -6.03 -5.27
C ARG A 19 5.89 -7.26 -6.02
N LEU A 20 5.35 -7.51 -7.21
CA LEU A 20 5.77 -8.62 -8.07
C LEU A 20 7.23 -8.45 -8.54
N GLY A 21 7.65 -7.23 -8.89
CA GLY A 21 9.03 -6.95 -9.29
C GLY A 21 10.03 -7.24 -8.16
N VAL A 22 9.69 -6.88 -6.91
CA VAL A 22 10.51 -7.24 -5.75
C VAL A 22 10.56 -8.77 -5.57
N GLY A 23 9.44 -9.47 -5.76
CA GLY A 23 9.40 -10.94 -5.73
C GLY A 23 10.34 -11.58 -6.77
N VAL A 24 10.32 -11.07 -8.01
CA VAL A 24 11.25 -11.53 -9.08
C VAL A 24 12.70 -11.26 -8.70
N LEU A 25 13.00 -10.09 -8.11
CA LEU A 25 14.36 -9.77 -7.65
C LEU A 25 14.85 -10.77 -6.59
N PHE A 26 14.00 -11.11 -5.62
CA PHE A 26 14.31 -12.14 -4.63
C PHE A 26 14.52 -13.52 -5.24
N CYS A 27 13.76 -13.89 -6.28
CA CYS A 27 13.94 -15.13 -7.02
C CYS A 27 15.33 -15.18 -7.67
N LEU A 28 15.73 -14.13 -8.38
CA LEU A 28 17.03 -14.03 -9.04
C LEU A 28 18.18 -14.10 -8.02
N LEU A 29 18.07 -13.37 -6.91
CA LEU A 29 19.05 -13.41 -5.82
C LEU A 29 19.16 -14.83 -5.23
N GLY A 30 18.03 -15.51 -5.02
CA GLY A 30 18.03 -16.89 -4.53
C GLY A 30 18.75 -17.86 -5.46
N ILE A 31 18.52 -17.73 -6.78
CA ILE A 31 19.20 -18.56 -7.79
C ILE A 31 20.72 -18.30 -7.78
N ILE A 32 21.12 -17.02 -7.73
CA ILE A 32 22.54 -16.63 -7.69
C ILE A 32 23.20 -17.20 -6.42
N MET A 33 22.57 -17.01 -5.25
CA MET A 33 23.09 -17.52 -3.98
C MET A 33 23.23 -19.03 -4.00
N TRP A 34 22.25 -19.74 -4.53
CA TRP A 34 22.33 -21.20 -4.69
C TRP A 34 23.44 -21.63 -5.64
N ALA A 35 23.58 -20.95 -6.78
CA ALA A 35 24.64 -21.29 -7.77
C ALA A 35 26.07 -21.08 -7.23
N VAL A 36 26.25 -20.04 -6.40
CA VAL A 36 27.56 -19.70 -5.81
C VAL A 36 27.91 -20.58 -4.62
N SER A 37 26.98 -20.72 -3.69
CA SER A 37 27.22 -21.48 -2.44
C SER A 37 27.06 -23.00 -2.62
N LYS A 38 26.33 -23.42 -3.68
CA LYS A 38 25.88 -24.82 -3.90
C LYS A 38 25.11 -25.41 -2.70
N ASP A 39 24.73 -24.56 -1.75
CA ASP A 39 23.97 -24.91 -0.57
C ASP A 39 22.64 -24.16 -0.57
N ILE A 40 21.53 -24.93 -0.52
CA ILE A 40 20.18 -24.41 -0.57
C ILE A 40 19.82 -23.60 0.70
N ILE A 41 20.49 -23.87 1.81
CA ILE A 41 20.24 -23.21 3.09
C ILE A 41 20.47 -21.69 2.97
N PHE A 42 21.52 -21.29 2.25
CA PHE A 42 21.80 -19.87 2.00
C PHE A 42 20.80 -19.19 1.06
N ALA A 43 20.19 -19.93 0.14
CA ALA A 43 19.18 -19.41 -0.77
C ALA A 43 17.76 -19.35 -0.15
N LEU A 44 17.52 -20.13 0.91
CA LEU A 44 16.20 -20.30 1.52
C LEU A 44 15.54 -18.97 1.96
N PRO A 45 16.22 -18.01 2.61
CA PRO A 45 15.63 -16.72 2.96
C PRO A 45 15.14 -15.93 1.73
N CYS A 46 15.85 -16.04 0.60
CA CYS A 46 15.46 -15.38 -0.64
C CYS A 46 14.18 -16.00 -1.22
N PHE A 47 14.04 -17.32 -1.20
CA PHE A 47 12.83 -18.00 -1.66
C PHE A 47 11.63 -17.70 -0.77
N ILE A 48 11.81 -17.64 0.55
CA ILE A 48 10.75 -17.20 1.49
C ILE A 48 10.32 -15.77 1.16
N GLY A 49 11.27 -14.87 0.95
CA GLY A 49 11.00 -13.49 0.53
C GLY A 49 10.22 -13.41 -0.79
N MET A 50 10.61 -14.21 -1.79
CA MET A 50 9.92 -14.32 -3.08
C MET A 50 8.45 -14.72 -2.88
N ILE A 51 8.18 -15.79 -2.13
CA ILE A 51 6.83 -16.30 -1.86
C ILE A 51 6.01 -15.21 -1.15
N TYR A 52 6.57 -14.57 -0.13
CA TYR A 52 5.88 -13.51 0.60
C TYR A 52 5.46 -12.35 -0.30
N PHE A 53 6.36 -11.85 -1.14
CA PHE A 53 6.04 -10.73 -2.05
C PHE A 53 5.10 -11.15 -3.18
N ALA A 54 5.20 -12.39 -3.68
CA ALA A 54 4.29 -12.94 -4.68
C ALA A 54 2.86 -13.04 -4.13
N LEU A 55 2.69 -13.60 -2.93
CA LEU A 55 1.38 -13.72 -2.29
C LEU A 55 0.76 -12.35 -2.00
N ASN A 56 1.53 -11.39 -1.47
CA ASN A 56 1.06 -10.03 -1.24
C ASN A 56 0.71 -9.30 -2.55
N GLY A 57 1.48 -9.51 -3.61
CA GLY A 57 1.20 -8.96 -4.93
C GLY A 57 -0.10 -9.54 -5.52
N LEU A 58 -0.27 -10.85 -5.42
CA LEU A 58 -1.45 -11.57 -5.88
C LEU A 58 -2.71 -11.15 -5.10
N GLN A 59 -2.62 -10.95 -3.79
CA GLN A 59 -3.73 -10.48 -2.97
C GLN A 59 -4.23 -9.10 -3.43
N VAL A 60 -3.32 -8.16 -3.72
CA VAL A 60 -3.70 -6.84 -4.23
C VAL A 60 -4.30 -6.95 -5.63
N LEU A 61 -3.72 -7.81 -6.49
CA LEU A 61 -4.23 -8.08 -7.83
C LEU A 61 -5.66 -8.62 -7.78
N MET A 62 -5.91 -9.64 -6.97
CA MET A 62 -7.23 -10.24 -6.79
C MET A 62 -8.23 -9.21 -6.24
N SER A 63 -7.85 -8.44 -5.23
CA SER A 63 -8.72 -7.38 -4.69
C SER A 63 -9.07 -6.33 -5.75
N THR A 64 -8.13 -5.99 -6.62
CA THR A 64 -8.35 -5.04 -7.72
C THR A 64 -9.27 -5.62 -8.80
N LEU A 65 -9.05 -6.87 -9.23
CA LEU A 65 -9.84 -7.53 -10.27
C LEU A 65 -11.28 -7.81 -9.81
N PHE A 66 -11.46 -8.16 -8.54
CA PHE A 66 -12.79 -8.44 -7.99
C PHE A 66 -13.51 -7.19 -7.47
N GLY A 67 -12.88 -6.01 -7.54
CA GLY A 67 -13.45 -4.77 -7.04
C GLY A 67 -13.63 -4.76 -5.52
N ARG A 68 -12.85 -5.55 -4.78
CA ARG A 68 -12.91 -5.66 -3.30
C ARG A 68 -12.07 -4.58 -2.63
N TYR A 69 -12.25 -3.35 -3.05
CA TYR A 69 -11.63 -2.18 -2.43
C TYR A 69 -12.67 -1.05 -2.30
N VAL A 70 -12.53 -0.27 -1.27
CA VAL A 70 -13.31 0.95 -1.05
C VAL A 70 -12.43 2.14 -1.39
N VAL A 71 -12.98 3.09 -2.13
CA VAL A 71 -12.33 4.36 -2.44
C VAL A 71 -12.84 5.38 -1.46
N LEU A 72 -11.95 5.89 -0.63
CA LEU A 72 -12.24 6.94 0.32
C LEU A 72 -11.58 8.21 -0.20
N SER A 73 -12.38 9.18 -0.62
CA SER A 73 -11.91 10.50 -1.05
C SER A 73 -12.20 11.52 0.02
N GLY A 74 -11.25 12.42 0.24
CA GLY A 74 -11.40 13.48 1.23
C GLY A 74 -10.32 14.53 1.11
N GLU A 75 -10.55 15.63 1.78
CA GLU A 75 -9.61 16.74 1.88
C GLU A 75 -8.70 16.54 3.08
N CYS A 76 -7.41 16.86 2.91
CA CYS A 76 -6.43 16.80 3.98
C CYS A 76 -6.66 17.97 4.96
N GLU A 77 -7.19 17.66 6.13
CA GLU A 77 -7.47 18.64 7.18
C GLU A 77 -6.23 18.94 8.02
N SER A 78 -5.49 17.91 8.39
CA SER A 78 -4.27 18.06 9.19
C SER A 78 -3.28 16.93 8.96
N ILE A 79 -1.99 17.22 9.23
CA ILE A 79 -0.89 16.29 9.05
C ILE A 79 -0.16 16.14 10.38
N GLU A 80 -0.14 14.94 10.93
CA GLU A 80 0.62 14.62 12.13
C GLU A 80 2.04 14.21 11.75
N GLN A 81 3.03 14.85 12.34
CA GLN A 81 4.45 14.56 12.11
C GLN A 81 5.08 13.93 13.35
N THR A 82 6.11 13.12 13.15
CA THR A 82 6.93 12.59 14.24
C THR A 82 7.77 13.71 14.86
N ARG A 83 7.87 13.73 16.20
CA ARG A 83 8.60 14.78 16.95
C ARG A 83 10.07 14.89 16.55
N ILE A 84 10.77 13.79 16.34
CA ILE A 84 12.22 13.77 16.15
C ILE A 84 12.62 14.02 14.69
N LEU A 85 12.00 13.31 13.74
CA LEU A 85 12.41 13.33 12.32
C LEU A 85 11.52 14.20 11.44
N LYS A 86 10.49 14.86 12.00
CA LYS A 86 9.48 15.64 11.27
C LYS A 86 8.91 14.88 10.04
N ARG A 87 8.91 13.55 10.10
CA ARG A 87 8.30 12.69 9.07
C ARG A 87 6.80 12.62 9.28
N MET A 88 6.06 12.59 8.21
CA MET A 88 4.61 12.41 8.25
C MET A 88 4.30 11.05 8.88
N LYS A 89 3.51 11.06 9.95
CA LYS A 89 3.07 9.86 10.67
C LYS A 89 1.66 9.47 10.26
N SER A 90 0.76 10.41 10.26
CA SER A 90 -0.64 10.24 9.88
C SER A 90 -1.22 11.49 9.25
N VAL A 91 -2.28 11.31 8.50
CA VAL A 91 -3.06 12.37 7.86
C VAL A 91 -4.51 12.21 8.27
N TYR A 92 -5.14 13.32 8.58
CA TYR A 92 -6.56 13.40 8.85
C TYR A 92 -7.26 13.85 7.57
N LEU A 93 -8.10 12.98 7.03
CA LEU A 93 -8.92 13.27 5.86
C LEU A 93 -10.34 13.58 6.30
N ARG A 94 -10.83 14.73 5.90
CA ARG A 94 -12.24 15.08 6.04
C ARG A 94 -13.00 14.46 4.88
N THR A 95 -13.86 13.50 5.18
CA THR A 95 -14.70 12.79 4.22
C THR A 95 -16.16 13.13 4.47
N GLU A 96 -17.05 12.75 3.56
CA GLU A 96 -18.50 12.91 3.74
C GLU A 96 -19.04 12.18 4.98
N TYR A 97 -18.33 11.12 5.45
CA TYR A 97 -18.70 10.30 6.59
C TYR A 97 -18.01 10.68 7.91
N GLY A 98 -17.24 11.78 7.89
CA GLY A 98 -16.48 12.26 9.05
C GLY A 98 -14.98 12.28 8.84
N THR A 99 -14.23 12.59 9.90
CA THR A 99 -12.78 12.65 9.84
C THR A 99 -12.17 11.25 9.97
N VAL A 100 -11.33 10.88 9.01
CA VAL A 100 -10.64 9.59 8.96
C VAL A 100 -9.14 9.80 9.11
N LYS A 101 -8.53 9.14 10.10
CA LYS A 101 -7.08 9.14 10.31
C LYS A 101 -6.44 8.01 9.54
N ILE A 102 -5.52 8.34 8.64
CA ILE A 102 -4.78 7.36 7.83
C ILE A 102 -3.31 7.40 8.23
N ALA A 103 -2.76 6.26 8.63
CA ALA A 103 -1.35 6.12 8.94
C ALA A 103 -0.51 6.13 7.65
N ILE A 104 0.39 7.09 7.50
CA ILE A 104 1.22 7.20 6.30
C ILE A 104 2.47 6.35 6.44
N ARG A 105 2.64 5.38 5.52
CA ARG A 105 3.83 4.52 5.46
C ARG A 105 5.00 5.13 4.68
N ARG A 106 4.74 6.16 3.85
CA ARG A 106 5.75 6.78 2.99
C ARG A 106 5.64 8.29 3.08
N ASN A 107 6.79 8.96 3.22
CA ASN A 107 6.82 10.42 3.21
C ASN A 107 6.35 10.97 1.84
N MET A 108 5.25 11.69 1.83
CA MET A 108 4.64 12.29 0.65
C MET A 108 5.02 13.78 0.59
N ARG A 109 6.13 14.08 -0.11
CA ARG A 109 6.67 15.46 -0.20
C ARG A 109 5.68 16.50 -0.76
N ARG A 110 4.67 16.07 -1.51
CA ARG A 110 3.67 16.96 -2.15
C ARG A 110 2.40 17.11 -1.32
N LEU A 111 2.30 16.45 -0.17
CA LEU A 111 1.11 16.52 0.66
C LEU A 111 1.08 17.83 1.44
N GLN A 112 0.03 18.60 1.23
CA GLN A 112 -0.25 19.86 1.93
C GLN A 112 -1.67 19.80 2.52
N ILE A 113 -1.92 20.66 3.52
CA ILE A 113 -3.27 20.86 4.05
C ILE A 113 -4.13 21.43 2.93
N GLY A 114 -5.36 20.92 2.77
CA GLY A 114 -6.25 21.29 1.66
C GLY A 114 -6.10 20.40 0.41
N SER A 115 -5.08 19.53 0.34
CA SER A 115 -4.94 18.60 -0.80
C SER A 115 -6.05 17.56 -0.80
N GLN A 116 -6.66 17.34 -1.96
CA GLN A 116 -7.63 16.26 -2.13
C GLN A 116 -6.93 14.93 -2.37
N LEU A 117 -7.31 13.92 -1.60
CA LEU A 117 -6.70 12.60 -1.61
C LEU A 117 -7.73 11.51 -1.88
N ARG A 118 -7.31 10.48 -2.61
CA ARG A 118 -8.01 9.20 -2.73
C ARG A 118 -7.25 8.12 -2.03
N CYS A 119 -7.88 7.45 -1.08
CA CYS A 119 -7.32 6.29 -0.40
C CYS A 119 -8.05 5.03 -0.84
N PHE A 120 -7.29 4.04 -1.31
CA PHE A 120 -7.80 2.73 -1.72
C PHE A 120 -7.61 1.75 -0.55
N ILE A 121 -8.72 1.37 0.09
CA ILE A 121 -8.75 0.57 1.30
C ILE A 121 -9.30 -0.81 0.97
N SER A 122 -8.78 -1.86 1.60
CA SER A 122 -9.37 -3.18 1.51
C SER A 122 -10.74 -3.20 2.18
N VAL A 123 -11.72 -3.89 1.59
CA VAL A 123 -13.02 -4.15 2.25
C VAL A 123 -12.84 -4.86 3.61
N LYS A 124 -11.73 -5.60 3.78
CA LYS A 124 -11.37 -6.30 5.01
C LYS A 124 -10.48 -5.48 5.95
N ALA A 125 -10.17 -4.22 5.61
CA ALA A 125 -9.33 -3.39 6.47
C ALA A 125 -10.03 -3.15 7.79
N SER A 126 -9.29 -3.31 8.88
CA SER A 126 -9.79 -2.98 10.21
C SER A 126 -9.88 -1.47 10.34
N VAL A 127 -11.09 -0.98 10.55
CA VAL A 127 -11.35 0.42 10.88
C VAL A 127 -11.59 0.48 12.37
N TYR A 128 -10.77 1.23 13.08
CA TYR A 128 -10.90 1.44 14.52
C TYR A 128 -11.47 2.84 14.75
N GLN A 129 -12.37 2.96 15.69
CA GLN A 129 -12.83 4.25 16.18
C GLN A 129 -11.99 4.60 17.43
N TYR A 130 -11.23 5.67 17.35
CA TYR A 130 -10.43 6.18 18.44
C TYR A 130 -10.69 7.68 18.60
N ASP A 131 -11.15 8.09 19.77
CA ASP A 131 -11.41 9.49 20.12
C ASP A 131 -12.35 10.23 19.14
N GLY A 132 -13.41 9.52 18.68
CA GLY A 132 -14.36 10.06 17.71
C GLY A 132 -13.88 10.07 16.26
N VAL A 133 -12.64 9.65 16.00
CA VAL A 133 -12.04 9.60 14.66
C VAL A 133 -11.89 8.15 14.20
N GLN A 134 -12.27 7.87 12.97
CA GLN A 134 -12.04 6.56 12.36
C GLN A 134 -10.57 6.42 11.95
N VAL A 135 -9.90 5.41 12.45
CA VAL A 135 -8.48 5.12 12.14
C VAL A 135 -8.39 3.97 11.15
N VAL A 136 -7.77 4.21 10.00
CA VAL A 136 -7.47 3.20 9.00
C VAL A 136 -5.97 2.94 8.99
N SER A 137 -5.56 1.73 9.37
CA SER A 137 -4.16 1.33 9.43
C SER A 137 -3.65 0.71 8.13
N ASP A 138 -4.53 0.04 7.38
CA ASP A 138 -4.19 -0.70 6.18
C ASP A 138 -4.89 -0.16 4.94
N TYR A 139 -4.07 0.31 3.98
CA TYR A 139 -4.52 0.73 2.66
C TYR A 139 -3.60 0.19 1.56
N TYR A 140 -4.14 0.00 0.37
CA TYR A 140 -3.38 -0.45 -0.79
C TYR A 140 -2.57 0.67 -1.43
N ALA A 141 -3.20 1.81 -1.66
CA ALA A 141 -2.59 2.97 -2.31
C ALA A 141 -3.25 4.27 -1.85
N LEU A 142 -2.51 5.36 -1.98
CA LEU A 142 -2.95 6.72 -1.73
C LEU A 142 -2.57 7.56 -2.95
N ASP A 143 -3.54 8.31 -3.48
CA ASP A 143 -3.38 9.12 -4.69
C ASP A 143 -3.88 10.53 -4.47
N PHE A 144 -3.34 11.47 -5.24
CA PHE A 144 -3.83 12.85 -5.27
C PHE A 144 -4.93 12.97 -6.32
N ILE A 145 -5.97 13.72 -6.01
CA ILE A 145 -6.96 14.17 -6.99
C ILE A 145 -6.43 15.50 -7.53
N GLU A 146 -5.97 15.48 -8.78
CA GLU A 146 -5.65 16.71 -9.51
C GLU A 146 -6.93 17.36 -9.99
#